data_f82605677721a51adea19f17bff69307
#
_entry.id   f82605677721a51adea19f17bff69307
#
_cell.length_a   1.000
_cell.length_b   1.000
_cell.length_c   1.000
_cell.angle_alpha   90.00
_cell.angle_beta   90.00
_cell.angle_gamma   90.00
#
_symmetry.space_group_name_H-M   'P 1'
#
loop_
_entity.id
_entity.type
_entity.pdbx_description
1 polymer ?
#
loop_
_entity_poly.entity_id
_entity_poly.type
_entity_poly.pdbx_seq_one_letter_code
_entity_poly.pdbx_strand_id
1 'polypeptide(L)'
;MSNREVIIPKGMEIVYERYRYCPGIKIGNTLYISGQVGRDENLQVVEGIEAQFVQCFENVKKVLDAAGATFDDVVEMVTYHVVGQQATEEAQPFTIPHLQLFMQVKDRYFTNQFPTWTGVGIACLSMPGLIVEIKCTAVLDLD
;
A
#
# COMPACT_ATOMS: atom_id res chain seq x y z
N MET A 1 15.80 -25.50 6.01
CA MET A 1 14.87 -24.74 6.86
C MET A 1 14.56 -23.41 6.21
N SER A 2 13.29 -23.01 6.28
CA SER A 2 12.85 -21.75 5.71
C SER A 2 13.31 -20.58 6.58
N ASN A 3 13.95 -19.58 5.96
CA ASN A 3 14.22 -18.30 6.62
C ASN A 3 13.02 -17.37 6.56
N ARG A 4 11.86 -17.91 6.24
CA ARG A 4 10.63 -17.17 6.04
C ARG A 4 10.01 -16.79 7.37
N GLU A 5 9.90 -15.51 7.63
CA GLU A 5 9.21 -14.96 8.78
C GLU A 5 7.93 -14.30 8.32
N VAL A 6 6.79 -14.76 8.84
CA VAL A 6 5.48 -14.18 8.53
C VAL A 6 5.27 -12.98 9.45
N ILE A 7 4.91 -11.85 8.86
CA ILE A 7 4.66 -10.60 9.57
C ILE A 7 3.15 -10.33 9.56
N ILE A 8 2.54 -10.38 10.73
CA ILE A 8 1.10 -10.14 10.90
C ILE A 8 0.92 -9.02 11.91
N PRO A 9 0.70 -7.77 11.43
CA PRO A 9 0.45 -6.66 12.34
C PRO A 9 -0.85 -6.87 13.11
N LYS A 10 -0.90 -6.34 14.33
CA LYS A 10 -2.14 -6.31 15.12
C LYS A 10 -3.24 -5.61 14.31
N GLY A 11 -4.38 -6.25 14.20
CA GLY A 11 -5.50 -5.76 13.40
C GLY A 11 -5.58 -6.37 12.01
N MET A 12 -4.54 -7.10 11.58
CA MET A 12 -4.52 -7.76 10.26
C MET A 12 -4.61 -9.28 10.34
N GLU A 13 -4.91 -9.85 11.50
CA GLU A 13 -4.99 -11.30 11.68
C GLU A 13 -6.02 -11.93 10.76
N ILE A 14 -7.10 -11.21 10.48
CA ILE A 14 -8.19 -11.73 9.64
C ILE A 14 -7.74 -12.02 8.20
N VAL A 15 -6.80 -11.24 7.65
CA VAL A 15 -6.33 -11.49 6.28
C VAL A 15 -5.51 -12.77 6.20
N TYR A 16 -4.78 -13.09 7.26
CA TYR A 16 -4.02 -14.33 7.33
C TYR A 16 -4.94 -15.54 7.59
N GLU A 17 -5.79 -15.45 8.59
CA GLU A 17 -6.62 -16.57 9.04
C GLU A 17 -7.75 -16.89 8.07
N ARG A 18 -8.43 -15.87 7.57
CA ARG A 18 -9.62 -16.05 6.73
C ARG A 18 -9.31 -16.00 5.25
N TYR A 19 -8.49 -15.03 4.82
CA TYR A 19 -8.19 -14.83 3.39
C TYR A 19 -6.90 -15.50 2.97
N ARG A 20 -6.14 -16.03 3.91
CA ARG A 20 -4.98 -16.91 3.68
C ARG A 20 -3.87 -16.29 2.85
N TYR A 21 -3.53 -15.04 3.16
CA TYR A 21 -2.32 -14.42 2.67
C TYR A 21 -1.61 -13.68 3.80
N CYS A 22 -0.31 -13.50 3.65
CA CYS A 22 0.50 -12.82 4.65
C CYS A 22 0.50 -11.33 4.38
N PRO A 23 0.21 -10.48 5.38
CA PRO A 23 0.42 -9.03 5.23
C PRO A 23 1.86 -8.69 4.87
N GLY A 24 2.81 -9.39 5.44
CA GLY A 24 4.21 -9.28 5.08
C GLY A 24 4.94 -10.60 5.25
N ILE A 25 6.03 -10.74 4.50
CA ILE A 25 6.96 -11.85 4.64
C ILE A 25 8.36 -11.28 4.62
N LYS A 26 9.15 -11.62 5.63
CA LYS A 26 10.56 -11.25 5.69
C LYS A 26 11.41 -12.46 5.37
N ILE A 27 12.32 -12.31 4.44
CA ILE A 27 13.31 -13.34 4.08
C ILE A 27 14.67 -12.68 4.12
N GLY A 28 15.52 -13.08 5.07
CA GLY A 28 16.78 -12.37 5.29
C GLY A 28 16.49 -10.91 5.64
N ASN A 29 17.04 -9.99 4.87
CA ASN A 29 16.83 -8.55 5.06
C ASN A 29 15.73 -7.98 4.18
N THR A 30 15.08 -8.80 3.36
CA THR A 30 14.05 -8.32 2.43
C THR A 30 12.67 -8.55 3.02
N LEU A 31 11.86 -7.50 3.05
CA LEU A 31 10.48 -7.53 3.50
C LEU A 31 9.56 -7.32 2.30
N TYR A 32 8.76 -8.31 2.01
CA TYR A 32 7.71 -8.25 1.00
C TYR A 32 6.41 -7.87 1.67
N ILE A 33 5.80 -6.78 1.24
CA ILE A 33 4.54 -6.29 1.80
C ILE A 33 3.44 -6.53 0.77
N SER A 34 2.38 -7.25 1.18
CA SER A 34 1.19 -7.42 0.35
C SER A 34 0.59 -6.08 -0.01
N GLY A 35 -0.04 -6.00 -1.17
CA GLY A 35 -0.77 -4.80 -1.57
C GLY A 35 -1.72 -4.35 -0.47
N GLN A 36 -1.61 -3.09 -0.07
CA GLN A 36 -2.46 -2.48 0.95
C GLN A 36 -3.46 -1.54 0.29
N VAL A 37 -4.67 -1.54 0.81
CA VAL A 37 -5.76 -0.72 0.30
C VAL A 37 -6.29 0.19 1.40
N GLY A 38 -7.09 1.18 1.02
CA GLY A 38 -7.63 2.16 1.97
C GLY A 38 -8.83 1.65 2.73
N ARG A 39 -8.66 0.60 3.50
CA ARG A 39 -9.68 0.04 4.39
C ARG A 39 -9.15 -0.04 5.81
N ASP A 40 -10.06 0.02 6.79
CA ASP A 40 -9.70 -0.07 8.19
C ASP A 40 -9.57 -1.53 8.66
N GLU A 41 -9.31 -1.74 9.96
CA GLU A 41 -9.15 -3.08 10.54
C GLU A 41 -10.44 -3.91 10.55
N ASN A 42 -11.60 -3.28 10.35
CA ASN A 42 -12.89 -3.94 10.20
C ASN A 42 -13.22 -4.20 8.74
N LEU A 43 -12.25 -4.03 7.84
CA LEU A 43 -12.38 -4.19 6.39
C LEU A 43 -13.39 -3.22 5.77
N GLN A 44 -13.62 -2.08 6.41
CA GLN A 44 -14.49 -1.03 5.87
C GLN A 44 -13.67 -0.08 5.01
N VAL A 45 -14.15 0.17 3.80
CA VAL A 45 -13.50 1.12 2.89
C VAL A 45 -13.63 2.53 3.47
N VAL A 46 -12.52 3.23 3.57
CA VAL A 46 -12.49 4.59 4.11
C VAL A 46 -13.07 5.55 3.07
N GLU A 47 -14.01 6.39 3.50
CA GLU A 47 -14.64 7.40 2.64
C GLU A 47 -13.73 8.63 2.53
N GLY A 48 -13.72 9.22 1.33
CA GLY A 48 -12.90 10.40 1.03
C GLY A 48 -11.60 10.00 0.34
N ILE A 49 -11.25 10.76 -0.68
CA ILE A 49 -10.11 10.44 -1.54
C ILE A 49 -8.80 10.56 -0.76
N GLU A 50 -8.56 11.70 -0.13
CA GLU A 50 -7.35 11.89 0.67
C GLU A 50 -7.29 10.93 1.85
N ALA A 51 -8.41 10.75 2.56
CA ALA A 51 -8.49 9.85 3.70
C ALA A 51 -8.18 8.41 3.30
N GLN A 52 -8.62 7.99 2.12
CA GLN A 52 -8.33 6.64 1.62
C GLN A 52 -6.85 6.48 1.27
N PHE A 53 -6.23 7.50 0.68
CA PHE A 53 -4.78 7.49 0.42
C PHE A 53 -3.99 7.38 1.72
N VAL A 54 -4.35 8.17 2.73
CA VAL A 54 -3.70 8.13 4.04
C VAL A 54 -3.84 6.76 4.68
N GLN A 55 -5.05 6.19 4.67
CA GLN A 55 -5.28 4.86 5.26
C GLN A 55 -4.43 3.80 4.57
N CYS A 56 -4.28 3.89 3.26
CA CYS A 56 -3.47 2.96 2.49
C CYS A 56 -2.00 2.98 2.95
N PHE A 57 -1.41 4.17 3.08
CA PHE A 57 -0.05 4.32 3.60
C PHE A 57 0.05 3.92 5.06
N GLU A 58 -0.95 4.22 5.88
CA GLU A 58 -0.96 3.79 7.28
C GLU A 58 -1.00 2.27 7.40
N ASN A 59 -1.67 1.58 6.48
CA ASN A 59 -1.67 0.12 6.45
C ASN A 59 -0.29 -0.43 6.05
N VAL A 60 0.39 0.20 5.10
CA VAL A 60 1.79 -0.14 4.78
C VAL A 60 2.67 0.08 6.00
N LYS A 61 2.48 1.19 6.71
CA LYS A 61 3.24 1.52 7.92
C LYS A 61 3.10 0.45 8.99
N LYS A 62 1.89 -0.09 9.18
CA LYS A 62 1.65 -1.16 10.17
C LYS A 62 2.51 -2.39 9.89
N VAL A 63 2.65 -2.77 8.62
CA VAL A 63 3.48 -3.92 8.24
C VAL A 63 4.97 -3.59 8.45
N LEU A 64 5.40 -2.40 8.06
CA LEU A 64 6.77 -1.94 8.30
C LEU A 64 7.09 -1.97 9.79
N ASP A 65 6.25 -1.36 10.63
CA ASP A 65 6.44 -1.31 12.08
C ASP A 65 6.54 -2.70 12.68
N ALA A 66 5.67 -3.62 12.26
CA ALA A 66 5.67 -5.00 12.77
C ALA A 66 6.94 -5.76 12.40
N ALA A 67 7.61 -5.38 11.32
CA ALA A 67 8.85 -6.00 10.88
C ALA A 67 10.10 -5.25 11.38
N GLY A 68 9.93 -4.16 12.12
CA GLY A 68 11.05 -3.34 12.57
C GLY A 68 11.66 -2.46 11.48
N ALA A 69 10.88 -2.13 10.45
CA ALA A 69 11.30 -1.31 9.32
C ALA A 69 10.63 0.06 9.32
N THR A 70 11.13 0.94 8.50
CA THR A 70 10.56 2.27 8.27
C THR A 70 10.39 2.53 6.77
N PHE A 71 9.74 3.63 6.41
CA PHE A 71 9.63 4.02 5.00
C PHE A 71 11.00 4.28 4.35
N ASP A 72 12.03 4.60 5.13
CA ASP A 72 13.39 4.74 4.59
C ASP A 72 13.96 3.41 4.06
N ASP A 73 13.43 2.29 4.51
CA ASP A 73 13.86 0.97 4.05
C ASP A 73 13.15 0.52 2.78
N VAL A 74 12.10 1.21 2.37
CA VAL A 74 11.33 0.86 1.16
C VAL A 74 12.15 1.19 -0.08
N VAL A 75 12.43 0.19 -0.89
CA VAL A 75 13.23 0.32 -2.11
C VAL A 75 12.38 0.29 -3.37
N GLU A 76 11.20 -0.31 -3.30
CA GLU A 76 10.30 -0.42 -4.44
C GLU A 76 8.86 -0.19 -4.01
N MET A 77 8.15 0.63 -4.78
CA MET A 77 6.73 0.87 -4.58
C MET A 77 6.02 0.75 -5.94
N VAL A 78 4.97 -0.05 -5.96
CA VAL A 78 4.05 -0.12 -7.10
C VAL A 78 2.68 0.30 -6.62
N THR A 79 2.05 1.21 -7.34
CA THR A 79 0.72 1.70 -6.98
C THR A 79 -0.25 1.45 -8.13
N TYR A 80 -1.43 0.94 -7.76
CA TYR A 80 -2.50 0.63 -8.70
C TYR A 80 -3.66 1.57 -8.44
N HIS A 81 -4.05 2.32 -9.46
CA HIS A 81 -5.07 3.37 -9.33
C HIS A 81 -6.27 3.03 -10.20
N VAL A 82 -7.46 3.01 -9.60
CA VAL A 82 -8.69 2.76 -10.35
C VAL A 82 -8.98 3.96 -11.25
N VAL A 83 -9.11 3.68 -12.53
CA VAL A 83 -9.44 4.66 -13.54
C VAL A 83 -10.87 4.53 -14.05
N GLY A 84 -11.55 4.84 -14.67
CA GLY A 84 -12.82 4.47 -15.28
C GLY A 84 -14.11 4.69 -14.45
N GLN A 85 -14.07 4.58 -13.15
CA GLN A 85 -15.24 4.79 -12.30
C GLN A 85 -15.43 6.25 -11.89
N GLN A 86 -14.46 7.10 -12.18
CA GLN A 86 -14.49 8.52 -11.87
C GLN A 86 -14.37 9.38 -13.12
N ALA A 87 -14.72 8.83 -14.28
CA ALA A 87 -14.80 9.62 -15.50
C ALA A 87 -15.92 10.66 -15.34
N THR A 88 -15.59 11.80 -14.77
CA THR A 88 -16.40 13.00 -14.95
C THR A 88 -16.06 13.55 -16.32
N GLU A 89 -16.94 14.37 -16.89
CA GLU A 89 -16.69 15.02 -18.18
C GLU A 89 -15.37 15.81 -18.19
N GLU A 90 -14.83 16.12 -17.01
CA GLU A 90 -13.56 16.80 -16.82
C GLU A 90 -12.38 15.85 -16.69
N ALA A 91 -12.63 14.54 -16.50
CA ALA A 91 -11.56 13.56 -16.36
C ALA A 91 -10.94 13.32 -17.74
N GLN A 92 -9.67 13.63 -17.86
CA GLN A 92 -8.89 13.27 -19.04
C GLN A 92 -8.88 11.75 -19.16
N PRO A 93 -9.36 11.17 -20.27
CA PRO A 93 -9.19 9.73 -20.47
C PRO A 93 -7.71 9.39 -20.45
N PHE A 94 -7.38 8.25 -19.86
CA PHE A 94 -6.00 7.73 -19.78
C PHE A 94 -5.07 8.45 -18.80
N THR A 95 -5.62 9.20 -17.85
CA THR A 95 -4.83 9.74 -16.73
C THR A 95 -5.26 9.09 -15.42
N ILE A 96 -4.31 9.00 -14.49
CA ILE A 96 -4.60 8.53 -13.14
C ILE A 96 -5.33 9.64 -12.37
N PRO A 97 -6.56 9.38 -11.87
CA PRO A 97 -7.29 10.41 -11.12
C PRO A 97 -6.56 10.78 -9.82
N HIS A 98 -6.61 12.07 -9.47
CA HIS A 98 -6.08 12.58 -8.20
C HIS A 98 -4.59 12.27 -7.96
N LEU A 99 -3.81 12.10 -9.03
CA LEU A 99 -2.40 11.74 -8.92
C LEU A 99 -1.61 12.79 -8.12
N GLN A 100 -1.89 14.07 -8.33
CA GLN A 100 -1.19 15.13 -7.61
C GLN A 100 -1.46 15.07 -6.11
N LEU A 101 -2.71 14.84 -5.71
CA LEU A 101 -3.07 14.65 -4.30
C LEU A 101 -2.39 13.40 -3.73
N PHE A 102 -2.39 12.31 -4.50
CA PHE A 102 -1.70 11.09 -4.10
C PHE A 102 -0.21 11.36 -3.83
N MET A 103 0.45 12.09 -4.72
CA MET A 103 1.87 12.43 -4.53
C MET A 103 2.10 13.30 -3.29
N GLN A 104 1.20 14.23 -3.00
CA GLN A 104 1.27 15.05 -1.78
C GLN A 104 1.15 14.19 -0.53
N VAL A 105 0.23 13.22 -0.52
CA VAL A 105 0.09 12.28 0.61
C VAL A 105 1.33 11.39 0.73
N LYS A 106 1.79 10.84 -0.40
CA LYS A 106 3.00 10.01 -0.45
C LYS A 106 4.20 10.74 0.16
N ASP A 107 4.36 12.01 -0.13
CA ASP A 107 5.50 12.81 0.34
C ASP A 107 5.51 13.00 1.87
N ARG A 108 4.38 12.78 2.55
CA ARG A 108 4.30 12.80 4.01
C ARG A 108 5.01 11.59 4.64
N TYR A 109 5.14 10.50 3.88
CA TYR A 109 5.70 9.22 4.35
C TYR A 109 7.13 9.01 3.89
N PHE A 110 7.49 9.48 2.71
CA PHE A 110 8.84 9.39 2.16
C PHE A 110 9.53 10.74 2.26
N THR A 111 10.10 11.03 3.43
CA THR A 111 10.68 12.35 3.73
C THR A 111 12.20 12.37 3.62
N ASN A 112 12.86 11.22 3.60
CA ASN A 112 14.31 11.12 3.65
C ASN A 112 14.88 10.28 2.50
N GLN A 113 14.44 9.02 2.37
CA GLN A 113 14.83 8.12 1.28
C GLN A 113 13.63 7.92 0.35
N PHE A 114 13.90 7.78 -0.95
CA PHE A 114 12.84 7.62 -1.94
C PHE A 114 12.95 6.25 -2.61
N PRO A 115 11.83 5.51 -2.76
CA PRO A 115 11.84 4.23 -3.46
C PRO A 115 11.82 4.42 -4.97
N THR A 116 12.07 3.35 -5.70
CA THR A 116 11.59 3.30 -7.08
C THR A 116 10.05 3.28 -7.05
N TRP A 117 9.42 3.86 -8.05
CA TRP A 117 7.96 3.93 -8.10
C TRP A 117 7.43 3.65 -9.49
N THR A 118 6.44 2.75 -9.56
CA THR A 118 5.68 2.47 -10.78
C THR A 118 4.20 2.67 -10.47
N GLY A 119 3.54 3.56 -11.19
CA GLY A 119 2.11 3.81 -11.06
C GLY A 119 1.35 3.23 -12.24
N VAL A 120 0.27 2.49 -11.96
CA VAL A 120 -0.51 1.76 -12.96
C VAL A 120 -1.98 2.10 -12.83
N GLY A 121 -2.62 2.45 -13.94
CA GLY A 121 -4.08 2.59 -14.00
C GLY A 121 -4.72 1.23 -14.22
N ILE A 122 -5.79 0.93 -13.47
CA ILE A 122 -6.50 -0.35 -13.51
C ILE A 122 -8.01 -0.14 -13.53
N ALA A 123 -8.75 -1.19 -13.92
CA ALA A 123 -10.20 -1.11 -14.01
C ALA A 123 -10.88 -1.14 -12.65
N CYS A 124 -10.44 -1.99 -11.73
CA CYS A 124 -11.05 -2.14 -10.40
C CYS A 124 -10.07 -2.80 -9.42
N LEU A 125 -10.41 -2.72 -8.15
CA LEU A 125 -9.75 -3.44 -7.06
C LEU A 125 -10.71 -4.46 -6.45
N SER A 126 -10.26 -5.14 -5.40
CA SER A 126 -10.97 -6.27 -4.81
C SER A 126 -12.31 -5.93 -4.17
N MET A 127 -12.55 -4.66 -3.84
CA MET A 127 -13.78 -4.21 -3.20
C MET A 127 -14.31 -2.95 -3.87
N PRO A 128 -15.64 -2.79 -3.98
CA PRO A 128 -16.20 -1.52 -4.45
C PRO A 128 -15.77 -0.35 -3.58
N GLY A 129 -15.47 0.77 -4.21
CA GLY A 129 -15.08 1.99 -3.51
C GLY A 129 -13.60 2.15 -3.25
N LEU A 130 -12.80 1.11 -3.41
CA LEU A 130 -11.35 1.23 -3.32
C LEU A 130 -10.81 1.93 -4.57
N ILE A 131 -9.94 2.93 -4.36
CA ILE A 131 -9.39 3.73 -5.47
C ILE A 131 -7.90 3.53 -5.70
N VAL A 132 -7.21 2.94 -4.72
CA VAL A 132 -5.76 2.74 -4.82
C VAL A 132 -5.34 1.49 -4.05
N GLU A 133 -4.31 0.83 -4.55
CA GLU A 133 -3.58 -0.22 -3.84
C GLU A 133 -2.10 0.07 -3.92
N ILE A 134 -1.39 -0.08 -2.81
CA ILE A 134 0.05 0.18 -2.72
C ILE A 134 0.77 -1.10 -2.33
N LYS A 135 1.73 -1.49 -3.14
CA LYS A 135 2.60 -2.63 -2.87
C LYS A 135 4.04 -2.14 -2.69
N CYS A 136 4.66 -2.53 -1.59
CA CYS A 136 6.03 -2.13 -1.28
C CYS A 136 6.93 -3.33 -1.02
N THR A 137 8.20 -3.17 -1.35
CA THR A 137 9.29 -4.06 -0.95
C THR A 137 10.30 -3.23 -0.17
N ALA A 138 10.69 -3.70 1.00
CA ALA A 138 11.69 -3.04 1.83
C ALA A 138 12.91 -3.93 2.02
N VAL A 139 14.07 -3.30 2.19
CA VAL A 139 15.30 -4.00 2.54
C VAL A 139 15.86 -3.35 3.79
N LEU A 140 15.99 -4.13 4.85
CA LEU A 140 16.41 -3.66 6.16
C LEU A 140 17.94 -3.77 6.29
N ASP A 141 18.49 -3.00 7.24
CA ASP A 141 19.91 -3.06 7.58
C ASP A 141 20.83 -2.80 6.38
N LEU A 142 20.47 -1.79 5.58
CA LEU A 142 21.35 -1.28 4.54
C LEU A 142 22.35 -0.34 5.18
N ASP A 143 23.49 -0.88 5.57
CA ASP A 143 24.63 -0.10 6.05
C ASP A 143 25.45 0.43 4.87
#